data_ce0c4eb9177b972ff46ab45856f5360c
#
_entry.id   ce0c4eb9177b972ff46ab45856f5360c
#
_cell.length_a   1.000
_cell.length_b   1.000
_cell.length_c   1.000
_cell.angle_alpha   90.00
_cell.angle_beta   90.00
_cell.angle_gamma   90.00
#
_symmetry.space_group_name_H-M   'P 1'
#
loop_
_entity.id
_entity.type
_entity.pdbx_description
1 polymer ?
#
loop_
_entity_poly.entity_id
_entity_poly.type
_entity_poly.pdbx_seq_one_letter_code
_entity_poly.pdbx_strand_id
1 'polypeptide(L)'
;MASETPFARIRALDVRLVAAIAATLLLVIGVMWVVPTTPNSNSFTFDTARRSFSNARPIEFGRPVEGAIVDGSDSDFYQVKPVQKPARLDVHMSCGAANLIPALVIFDTSKNIVQEKTDEYVRRPGADIGFSFPAQSNMTYYVQVLSQRNTTGPYTLTVTVREP
;
A
#
# COMPACT_ATOMS: atom_id res chain seq x y z
N MET A 1 -23.00 82.65 11.13
CA MET A 1 -23.51 81.27 11.31
C MET A 1 -22.66 80.37 10.44
N ALA A 2 -21.60 79.79 10.99
CA ALA A 2 -20.73 78.83 10.31
C ALA A 2 -21.16 77.42 10.68
N SER A 3 -21.56 76.60 9.67
CA SER A 3 -21.95 75.22 9.84
C SER A 3 -20.72 74.38 9.97
N GLU A 4 -20.46 73.81 11.15
CA GLU A 4 -19.40 72.86 11.39
C GLU A 4 -19.78 71.53 10.71
N THR A 5 -18.86 71.05 9.87
CA THR A 5 -18.96 69.74 9.23
C THR A 5 -18.57 68.60 10.22
N PRO A 6 -19.32 67.45 10.26
CA PRO A 6 -19.15 66.42 11.24
C PRO A 6 -18.04 65.37 10.97
N PHE A 7 -17.02 65.70 10.20
CA PHE A 7 -16.03 64.69 9.72
C PHE A 7 -14.65 64.69 10.42
N ALA A 8 -14.52 65.35 11.57
CA ALA A 8 -13.22 65.46 12.25
C ALA A 8 -13.15 64.65 13.54
N ARG A 9 -13.49 63.35 13.53
CA ARG A 9 -13.14 62.44 14.65
C ARG A 9 -12.89 61.00 14.17
N ILE A 10 -12.05 60.80 13.17
CA ILE A 10 -11.34 59.55 13.05
C ILE A 10 -10.07 59.69 13.85
N ARG A 11 -10.14 59.41 15.15
CA ARG A 11 -8.93 59.33 16.00
C ARG A 11 -8.07 58.20 15.45
N ALA A 12 -6.80 58.49 15.27
CA ALA A 12 -5.76 57.59 14.87
C ALA A 12 -5.95 56.21 15.55
N LEU A 13 -6.22 55.18 14.75
CA LEU A 13 -6.17 53.81 15.24
C LEU A 13 -4.80 53.58 15.86
N ASP A 14 -4.79 53.18 17.12
CA ASP A 14 -3.55 52.96 17.85
C ASP A 14 -2.74 51.88 17.11
N VAL A 15 -1.61 52.29 16.56
CA VAL A 15 -0.72 51.45 15.74
C VAL A 15 -0.33 50.18 16.50
N ARG A 16 -0.32 50.26 17.84
CA ARG A 16 -0.04 49.10 18.71
C ARG A 16 -1.14 48.07 18.70
N LEU A 17 -2.42 48.51 18.55
CA LEU A 17 -3.55 47.59 18.48
C LEU A 17 -3.57 46.86 17.12
N VAL A 18 -3.26 47.58 16.04
CA VAL A 18 -3.20 46.97 14.67
C VAL A 18 -2.02 45.98 14.61
N ALA A 19 -0.87 46.29 15.22
CA ALA A 19 0.25 45.35 15.26
C ALA A 19 -0.03 44.10 16.09
N ALA A 20 -0.80 44.19 17.17
CA ALA A 20 -1.18 43.07 18.01
C ALA A 20 -2.14 42.13 17.24
N ILE A 21 -3.12 42.66 16.50
CA ILE A 21 -4.06 41.87 15.70
C ILE A 21 -3.33 41.16 14.55
N ALA A 22 -2.39 41.84 13.88
CA ALA A 22 -1.60 41.26 12.81
C ALA A 22 -0.71 40.11 13.30
N ALA A 23 -0.08 40.27 14.46
CA ALA A 23 0.75 39.22 15.08
C ALA A 23 -0.07 37.97 15.47
N THR A 24 -1.27 38.18 16.02
CA THR A 24 -2.16 37.10 16.42
C THR A 24 -2.68 36.34 15.18
N LEU A 25 -2.99 37.04 14.09
CA LEU A 25 -3.45 36.44 12.84
C LEU A 25 -2.35 35.59 12.18
N LEU A 26 -1.11 36.05 12.19
CA LEU A 26 0.05 35.31 11.67
C LEU A 26 0.33 34.03 12.50
N LEU A 27 0.11 34.08 13.80
CA LEU A 27 0.31 32.91 14.68
C LEU A 27 -0.76 31.86 14.46
N VAL A 28 -2.00 32.25 14.20
CA VAL A 28 -3.09 31.32 13.86
C VAL A 28 -2.89 30.68 12.48
N ILE A 29 -2.40 31.44 11.50
CA ILE A 29 -2.10 30.92 10.16
C ILE A 29 -0.86 29.99 10.23
N GLY A 30 0.14 30.29 11.04
CA GLY A 30 1.33 29.46 11.20
C GLY A 30 1.06 28.11 11.87
N VAL A 31 0.10 28.02 12.78
CA VAL A 31 -0.28 26.75 13.44
C VAL A 31 -1.12 25.86 12.50
N MET A 32 -1.81 26.44 11.53
CA MET A 32 -2.64 25.68 10.60
C MET A 32 -1.82 24.94 9.51
N TRP A 33 -0.49 25.21 9.40
CA TRP A 33 0.39 24.58 8.39
C TRP A 33 1.22 23.42 8.95
N VAL A 34 1.07 23.06 10.21
CA VAL A 34 1.73 21.89 10.81
C VAL A 34 0.69 20.95 11.38
N VAL A 35 -0.33 20.61 10.57
CA VAL A 35 -1.00 19.34 10.72
C VAL A 35 -0.14 18.35 9.93
N PRO A 36 0.60 17.43 10.57
CA PRO A 36 1.14 16.30 9.84
C PRO A 36 -0.07 15.59 9.26
N THR A 37 -0.31 15.74 7.98
CA THR A 37 -1.14 14.82 7.24
C THR A 37 -0.40 13.49 7.32
N THR A 38 -0.67 12.71 8.37
CA THR A 38 -0.41 11.28 8.31
C THR A 38 -1.10 10.84 7.04
N PRO A 39 -0.38 10.30 6.06
CA PRO A 39 -1.05 9.71 4.92
C PRO A 39 -1.97 8.65 5.50
N ASN A 40 -3.27 8.89 5.41
CA ASN A 40 -4.26 7.91 5.75
C ASN A 40 -4.09 6.81 4.71
N SER A 41 -3.24 5.83 5.05
CA SER A 41 -2.81 4.74 4.18
C SER A 41 -3.93 3.74 3.87
N ASN A 42 -5.18 4.15 4.07
CA ASN A 42 -6.35 3.35 3.73
C ASN A 42 -6.99 3.73 2.38
N SER A 43 -6.33 4.53 1.55
CA SER A 43 -6.70 4.58 0.15
C SER A 43 -6.15 3.31 -0.51
N PHE A 44 -6.94 2.25 -0.57
CA PHE A 44 -6.76 1.19 -1.55
C PHE A 44 -6.83 1.83 -2.93
N THR A 45 -5.71 2.35 -3.42
CA THR A 45 -5.56 2.66 -4.83
C THR A 45 -5.50 1.31 -5.51
N PHE A 46 -6.60 0.93 -6.14
CA PHE A 46 -6.68 -0.25 -7.00
C PHE A 46 -5.65 -0.08 -8.11
N ASP A 47 -4.48 -0.67 -7.90
CA ASP A 47 -3.37 -0.56 -8.82
C ASP A 47 -3.50 -1.64 -9.91
N THR A 48 -4.26 -1.30 -10.96
CA THR A 48 -4.34 -2.13 -12.17
C THR A 48 -3.00 -2.29 -12.89
N ALA A 49 -1.95 -1.59 -12.47
CA ALA A 49 -0.63 -1.61 -13.08
C ALA A 49 0.18 -2.87 -12.76
N ARG A 50 -0.22 -3.70 -11.81
CA ARG A 50 0.56 -4.87 -11.35
C ARG A 50 0.31 -6.15 -12.12
N ARG A 51 -0.43 -6.11 -13.24
CA ARG A 51 -0.91 -7.28 -13.98
C ARG A 51 0.14 -7.96 -14.86
N SER A 52 1.42 -7.68 -14.68
CA SER A 52 2.47 -8.28 -15.51
C SER A 52 3.82 -8.38 -14.79
N PHE A 53 4.68 -9.26 -15.30
CA PHE A 53 6.06 -9.39 -14.81
C PHE A 53 6.86 -8.08 -14.89
N SER A 54 6.61 -7.24 -15.90
CA SER A 54 7.32 -5.97 -16.07
C SER A 54 6.96 -4.92 -15.01
N ASN A 55 5.78 -5.06 -14.41
CA ASN A 55 5.25 -4.15 -13.41
C ASN A 55 5.14 -4.81 -12.02
N ALA A 56 5.84 -5.93 -11.83
CA ALA A 56 5.85 -6.65 -10.56
C ALA A 56 6.38 -5.77 -9.43
N ARG A 57 5.61 -5.69 -8.35
CA ARG A 57 5.99 -4.92 -7.17
C ARG A 57 7.09 -5.66 -6.39
N PRO A 58 8.20 -5.01 -6.02
CA PRO A 58 9.21 -5.65 -5.19
C PRO A 58 8.62 -5.98 -3.81
N ILE A 59 8.93 -7.19 -3.31
CA ILE A 59 8.59 -7.64 -1.97
C ILE A 59 9.87 -7.90 -1.18
N GLU A 60 9.90 -7.44 0.06
CA GLU A 60 11.01 -7.63 0.99
C GLU A 60 10.73 -8.81 1.90
N PHE A 61 11.78 -9.57 2.23
CA PHE A 61 11.65 -10.70 3.13
C PHE A 61 11.17 -10.29 4.52
N GLY A 62 10.18 -11.01 5.03
CA GLY A 62 9.59 -10.77 6.36
C GLY A 62 8.68 -9.55 6.46
N ARG A 63 8.52 -8.77 5.40
CA ARG A 63 7.61 -7.62 5.39
C ARG A 63 6.33 -7.98 4.66
N PRO A 64 5.17 -7.95 5.33
CA PRO A 64 3.90 -8.18 4.67
C PRO A 64 3.59 -7.04 3.69
N VAL A 65 2.98 -7.39 2.56
CA VAL A 65 2.43 -6.45 1.59
C VAL A 65 0.93 -6.70 1.45
N GLU A 66 0.18 -5.61 1.41
CA GLU A 66 -1.26 -5.65 1.20
C GLU A 66 -1.59 -5.52 -0.29
N GLY A 67 -2.61 -6.24 -0.72
CA GLY A 67 -3.15 -6.21 -2.05
C GLY A 67 -4.64 -6.53 -2.06
N ALA A 68 -5.27 -6.43 -3.24
CA ALA A 68 -6.65 -6.84 -3.42
C ALA A 68 -6.89 -7.31 -4.85
N ILE A 69 -7.58 -8.41 -5.00
CA ILE A 69 -8.16 -8.86 -6.26
C ILE A 69 -9.52 -8.21 -6.41
N VAL A 70 -9.67 -7.36 -7.42
CA VAL A 70 -10.87 -6.52 -7.59
C VAL A 70 -11.88 -7.11 -8.57
N ASP A 71 -11.44 -7.97 -9.47
CA ASP A 71 -12.30 -8.77 -10.34
C ASP A 71 -11.69 -10.17 -10.58
N GLY A 72 -12.48 -11.08 -11.08
CA GLY A 72 -12.06 -12.48 -11.23
C GLY A 72 -10.96 -12.72 -12.27
N SER A 73 -10.69 -11.76 -13.13
CA SER A 73 -9.60 -11.79 -14.13
C SER A 73 -8.35 -11.06 -13.63
N ASP A 74 -8.41 -10.45 -12.45
CA ASP A 74 -7.32 -9.70 -11.87
C ASP A 74 -6.22 -10.61 -11.33
N SER A 75 -4.98 -10.11 -11.41
CA SER A 75 -3.83 -10.79 -10.82
C SER A 75 -2.74 -9.79 -10.45
N ASP A 76 -2.14 -9.98 -9.30
CA ASP A 76 -1.03 -9.16 -8.84
C ASP A 76 0.29 -9.92 -8.98
N PHE A 77 1.33 -9.23 -9.45
CA PHE A 77 2.67 -9.77 -9.56
C PHE A 77 3.61 -9.10 -8.57
N TYR A 78 4.39 -9.91 -7.89
CA TYR A 78 5.43 -9.47 -6.96
C TYR A 78 6.77 -10.04 -7.36
N GLN A 79 7.81 -9.20 -7.31
CA GLN A 79 9.18 -9.60 -7.54
C GLN A 79 9.87 -9.87 -6.20
N VAL A 80 10.32 -11.09 -6.00
CA VAL A 80 11.05 -11.51 -4.80
C VAL A 80 12.53 -11.19 -4.99
N LYS A 81 13.14 -10.50 -4.01
CA LYS A 81 14.56 -10.22 -4.03
C LYS A 81 15.40 -11.52 -4.08
N PRO A 82 16.53 -11.55 -4.83
CA PRO A 82 17.40 -12.72 -4.85
C PRO A 82 17.99 -13.03 -3.46
N VAL A 83 18.06 -14.31 -3.13
CA VAL A 83 18.80 -14.79 -1.96
C VAL A 83 20.28 -14.93 -2.32
N GLN A 84 21.19 -14.63 -1.39
CA GLN A 84 22.63 -14.71 -1.62
C GLN A 84 23.16 -16.16 -1.62
N LYS A 85 22.47 -17.05 -0.91
CA LYS A 85 22.78 -18.49 -0.78
C LYS A 85 21.53 -19.30 -1.08
N PRO A 86 21.68 -20.58 -1.49
CA PRO A 86 20.53 -21.45 -1.60
C PRO A 86 19.75 -21.49 -0.29
N ALA A 87 18.44 -21.35 -0.37
CA ALA A 87 17.55 -21.25 0.79
C ALA A 87 16.18 -21.87 0.48
N ARG A 88 15.33 -22.00 1.47
CA ARG A 88 13.90 -22.20 1.27
C ARG A 88 13.18 -20.87 1.41
N LEU A 89 12.31 -20.58 0.48
CA LEU A 89 11.39 -19.45 0.59
C LEU A 89 10.02 -19.98 1.02
N ASP A 90 9.50 -19.39 2.08
CA ASP A 90 8.13 -19.63 2.53
C ASP A 90 7.27 -18.46 2.04
N VAL A 91 6.28 -18.75 1.23
CA VAL A 91 5.29 -17.79 0.75
C VAL A 91 3.99 -18.05 1.48
N HIS A 92 3.46 -17.02 2.11
CA HIS A 92 2.20 -17.10 2.85
C HIS A 92 1.29 -15.95 2.44
N MET A 93 0.04 -16.26 2.17
CA MET A 93 -1.01 -15.30 1.87
C MET A 93 -2.19 -15.51 2.79
N SER A 94 -2.58 -14.44 3.47
CA SER A 94 -3.75 -14.40 4.34
C SER A 94 -4.84 -13.56 3.69
N CYS A 95 -6.06 -14.09 3.65
CA CYS A 95 -7.21 -13.44 3.03
C CYS A 95 -8.22 -12.91 4.07
N GLY A 96 -8.01 -13.18 5.36
CA GLY A 96 -8.91 -12.75 6.42
C GLY A 96 -10.36 -13.21 6.18
N ALA A 97 -11.33 -12.34 6.48
CA ALA A 97 -12.75 -12.63 6.31
C ALA A 97 -13.28 -12.35 4.88
N ALA A 98 -12.38 -12.26 3.88
CA ALA A 98 -12.75 -11.91 2.52
C ALA A 98 -13.41 -13.08 1.75
N ASN A 99 -14.11 -12.75 0.67
CA ASN A 99 -14.69 -13.75 -0.24
C ASN A 99 -13.66 -14.35 -1.21
N LEU A 100 -12.39 -13.97 -1.11
CA LEU A 100 -11.33 -14.39 -2.00
C LEU A 100 -11.01 -15.88 -1.81
N ILE A 101 -11.04 -16.65 -2.87
CA ILE A 101 -10.46 -18.00 -2.94
C ILE A 101 -9.11 -17.84 -3.62
N PRO A 102 -8.00 -17.84 -2.86
CA PRO A 102 -6.71 -17.48 -3.39
C PRO A 102 -6.08 -18.59 -4.25
N ALA A 103 -5.17 -18.18 -5.13
CA ALA A 103 -4.19 -19.04 -5.77
C ALA A 103 -2.85 -18.32 -5.84
N LEU A 104 -1.77 -19.07 -5.72
CA LEU A 104 -0.40 -18.58 -5.80
C LEU A 104 0.38 -19.37 -6.84
N VAL A 105 1.10 -18.66 -7.71
CA VAL A 105 2.01 -19.26 -8.69
C VAL A 105 3.38 -18.59 -8.55
N ILE A 106 4.44 -19.41 -8.54
CA ILE A 106 5.82 -18.93 -8.52
C ILE A 106 6.45 -19.17 -9.88
N PHE A 107 7.09 -18.14 -10.40
CA PHE A 107 7.82 -18.18 -11.64
C PHE A 107 9.31 -17.86 -11.41
N ASP A 108 10.15 -18.43 -12.28
CA ASP A 108 11.54 -18.00 -12.44
C ASP A 108 11.66 -16.78 -13.37
N THR A 109 12.88 -16.31 -13.58
CA THR A 109 13.19 -15.20 -14.52
C THR A 109 12.85 -15.53 -15.98
N SER A 110 12.82 -16.79 -16.35
CA SER A 110 12.43 -17.27 -17.69
C SER A 110 10.92 -17.44 -17.83
N LYS A 111 10.17 -17.10 -16.79
CA LYS A 111 8.70 -17.24 -16.70
C LYS A 111 8.21 -18.70 -16.70
N ASN A 112 9.08 -19.64 -16.32
CA ASN A 112 8.66 -21.00 -16.06
C ASN A 112 8.03 -21.09 -14.68
N ILE A 113 6.99 -21.90 -14.56
CA ILE A 113 6.38 -22.20 -13.27
C ILE A 113 7.35 -23.07 -12.47
N VAL A 114 7.77 -22.58 -11.33
CA VAL A 114 8.61 -23.30 -10.36
C VAL A 114 7.75 -24.07 -9.38
N GLN A 115 6.68 -23.42 -8.94
CA GLN A 115 5.74 -23.97 -7.99
C GLN A 115 4.38 -23.31 -8.19
N GLU A 116 3.32 -24.09 -8.10
CA GLU A 116 1.96 -23.55 -8.01
C GLU A 116 1.22 -24.19 -6.85
N LYS A 117 0.34 -23.43 -6.26
CA LYS A 117 -0.64 -23.92 -5.33
C LYS A 117 -1.97 -23.34 -5.73
N THR A 118 -2.65 -24.05 -6.57
CA THR A 118 -4.05 -23.85 -6.88
C THR A 118 -4.83 -24.79 -5.98
N ASP A 119 -5.77 -24.22 -5.31
CA ASP A 119 -6.32 -24.90 -4.18
C ASP A 119 -7.45 -25.85 -4.55
N GLU A 120 -7.12 -27.07 -4.92
CA GLU A 120 -8.09 -28.17 -4.76
C GLU A 120 -8.47 -28.38 -3.28
N TYR A 121 -7.63 -27.92 -2.37
CA TYR A 121 -7.79 -28.12 -0.93
C TYR A 121 -8.38 -26.92 -0.19
N VAL A 122 -8.20 -25.67 -0.68
CA VAL A 122 -8.78 -24.46 -0.07
C VAL A 122 -9.97 -23.96 -0.90
N ARG A 123 -11.03 -24.72 -0.91
CA ARG A 123 -12.30 -24.30 -1.55
C ARG A 123 -13.09 -23.28 -0.70
N ARG A 124 -12.47 -22.70 0.32
CA ARG A 124 -13.14 -21.80 1.26
C ARG A 124 -12.75 -20.37 1.00
N PRO A 125 -13.71 -19.47 0.78
CA PRO A 125 -13.43 -18.05 0.80
C PRO A 125 -12.74 -17.63 2.11
N GLY A 126 -11.77 -16.74 2.01
CA GLY A 126 -11.03 -16.21 3.16
C GLY A 126 -9.99 -17.17 3.74
N ALA A 127 -9.70 -18.28 3.09
CA ALA A 127 -8.70 -19.21 3.58
C ALA A 127 -7.27 -18.71 3.32
N ASP A 128 -6.41 -18.95 4.29
CA ASP A 128 -4.98 -18.68 4.13
C ASP A 128 -4.32 -19.79 3.30
N ILE A 129 -3.40 -19.42 2.42
CA ILE A 129 -2.60 -20.39 1.69
C ILE A 129 -1.12 -20.08 1.84
N GLY A 130 -0.31 -21.11 1.79
CA GLY A 130 1.13 -20.96 1.84
C GLY A 130 1.84 -22.24 1.43
N PHE A 131 3.07 -22.09 0.98
CA PHE A 131 3.96 -23.20 0.66
C PHE A 131 5.41 -22.74 0.68
N SER A 132 6.30 -23.74 0.68
CA SER A 132 7.74 -23.52 0.66
C SER A 132 8.31 -24.09 -0.61
N PHE A 133 9.27 -23.41 -1.21
CA PHE A 133 10.01 -23.92 -2.36
C PHE A 133 11.52 -23.64 -2.22
N PRO A 134 12.39 -24.47 -2.85
CA PRO A 134 13.83 -24.23 -2.84
C PRO A 134 14.16 -23.07 -3.76
N ALA A 135 14.88 -22.07 -3.25
CA ALA A 135 15.39 -20.94 -4.01
C ALA A 135 16.88 -21.07 -4.26
N GLN A 136 17.30 -20.84 -5.49
CA GLN A 136 18.69 -20.82 -5.87
C GLN A 136 19.32 -19.46 -5.57
N SER A 137 20.62 -19.45 -5.27
CA SER A 137 21.37 -18.20 -5.06
C SER A 137 21.32 -17.29 -6.28
N ASN A 138 21.18 -15.99 -6.04
CA ASN A 138 21.17 -14.93 -7.05
C ASN A 138 20.07 -15.06 -8.12
N MET A 139 19.06 -15.92 -7.90
CA MET A 139 17.91 -16.03 -8.78
C MET A 139 16.75 -15.17 -8.28
N THR A 140 16.14 -14.43 -9.20
CA THR A 140 14.91 -13.67 -8.95
C THR A 140 13.72 -14.58 -9.21
N TYR A 141 12.73 -14.49 -8.33
CA TYR A 141 11.45 -15.18 -8.49
C TYR A 141 10.32 -14.16 -8.55
N TYR A 142 9.21 -14.59 -9.13
CA TYR A 142 7.98 -13.81 -9.16
C TYR A 142 6.86 -14.59 -8.51
N VAL A 143 6.09 -13.91 -7.68
CA VAL A 143 4.86 -14.45 -7.09
C VAL A 143 3.69 -13.82 -7.81
N GLN A 144 2.84 -14.63 -8.41
CA GLN A 144 1.56 -14.19 -8.91
C GLN A 144 0.47 -14.58 -7.92
N VAL A 145 -0.33 -13.60 -7.54
CA VAL A 145 -1.55 -13.77 -6.75
C VAL A 145 -2.74 -13.72 -7.70
N LEU A 146 -3.62 -14.71 -7.62
CA LEU A 146 -4.82 -14.80 -8.43
C LEU A 146 -6.02 -15.17 -7.55
N SER A 147 -7.21 -15.06 -8.13
CA SER A 147 -8.40 -15.66 -7.55
C SER A 147 -8.84 -16.89 -8.32
N GLN A 148 -9.52 -17.78 -7.62
CA GLN A 148 -10.28 -18.86 -8.24
C GLN A 148 -11.77 -18.50 -8.28
N ARG A 149 -12.48 -19.05 -9.28
CA ARG A 149 -13.94 -18.93 -9.41
C ARG A 149 -14.46 -17.48 -9.43
N ASN A 150 -13.66 -16.55 -9.99
CA ASN A 150 -14.01 -15.13 -10.07
C ASN A 150 -14.32 -14.49 -8.70
N THR A 151 -13.66 -14.97 -7.65
CA THR A 151 -13.80 -14.38 -6.31
C THR A 151 -12.92 -13.15 -6.15
N THR A 152 -13.27 -12.26 -5.24
CA THR A 152 -12.58 -10.99 -5.03
C THR A 152 -12.36 -10.73 -3.55
N GLY A 153 -11.38 -9.92 -3.22
CA GLY A 153 -11.15 -9.49 -1.85
C GLY A 153 -9.71 -9.06 -1.57
N PRO A 154 -9.50 -8.43 -0.42
CA PRO A 154 -8.18 -8.06 0.07
C PRO A 154 -7.40 -9.28 0.52
N TYR A 155 -6.07 -9.14 0.49
CA TYR A 155 -5.13 -10.13 1.01
C TYR A 155 -3.88 -9.47 1.55
N THR A 156 -3.13 -10.23 2.35
CA THR A 156 -1.78 -9.89 2.79
C THR A 156 -0.83 -10.99 2.36
N LEU A 157 0.23 -10.63 1.63
CA LEU A 157 1.25 -11.55 1.16
C LEU A 157 2.55 -11.34 1.94
N THR A 158 3.17 -12.42 2.38
CA THR A 158 4.47 -12.40 3.07
C THR A 158 5.39 -13.46 2.45
N VAL A 159 6.64 -13.09 2.22
CA VAL A 159 7.69 -14.02 1.79
C VAL A 159 8.79 -13.99 2.85
N THR A 160 9.15 -15.15 3.38
CA THR A 160 10.24 -15.29 4.36
C THR A 160 11.32 -16.23 3.85
N VAL A 161 12.54 -16.02 4.32
CA VAL A 161 13.68 -16.91 4.02
C VAL A 161 13.85 -17.85 5.20
N ARG A 162 13.96 -19.14 4.90
CA ARG A 162 14.37 -20.15 5.86
C ARG A 162 15.71 -20.71 5.41
N GLU A 163 16.68 -20.69 6.28
CA GLU A 163 17.95 -21.37 6.05
C GLU A 163 17.72 -22.89 5.90
N PRO A 164 18.50 -23.56 5.07
CA PRO A 164 18.37 -25.00 4.82
C PRO A 164 18.70 -25.83 6.05
#